data_73b5f07af75f0f81d65ed01151970450
#
_entry.id   73b5f07af75f0f81d65ed01151970450
#
_cell.length_a   1.000
_cell.length_b   1.000
_cell.length_c   1.000
_cell.angle_alpha   90.00
_cell.angle_beta   90.00
_cell.angle_gamma   90.00
#
_symmetry.space_group_name_H-M   'P 1'
#
loop_
_entity.id
_entity.type
_entity.pdbx_description
1 polymer ?
#
loop_
_entity_poly.entity_id
_entity_poly.type
_entity_poly.pdbx_seq_one_letter_code
_entity_poly.pdbx_strand_id
1 'polypeptide(L)'
;LGATYKFFNRHFFADQGIFSQLKYNEQEEGYQGFSLSGRWLWKPINDNNITLQFGTGLRYQRINGGEVYQDGVYKTNMHVAANMQTYVDETTKFLSCDLPWAKDAFTISPEFLFKSDRVFARGEFIWKKVWKDRDDQTLFESQLGGQQSWTNVEGWRSGNKLRPTIMNGGYVEFGYLLCGKAYTYDDEYGLLKGMGDKGGLELVARYSCTNLTDITDGDIFLIGNHKFYPNGKVVDYPYSSSIDGGTMHSVTLGLNYSFNQYIKIMGEYQYANLSNVYFPDDENFHQLQLRVMFAF
;
A
#
# COMPACT_ATOMS: atom_id res chain seq x y z
N LEU A 1 13.11 -8.70 -12.70
CA LEU A 1 13.31 -8.61 -14.15
C LEU A 1 11.95 -8.42 -14.82
N GLY A 2 11.85 -7.61 -15.89
CA GLY A 2 10.58 -7.37 -16.55
C GLY A 2 10.72 -6.65 -17.88
N ALA A 3 9.59 -6.50 -18.55
CA ALA A 3 9.45 -5.72 -19.76
C ALA A 3 8.28 -4.75 -19.62
N THR A 4 8.45 -3.54 -20.10
CA THR A 4 7.42 -2.48 -20.04
C THR A 4 7.18 -1.90 -21.41
N TYR A 5 5.97 -1.42 -21.62
CA TYR A 5 5.57 -0.61 -22.76
C TYR A 5 4.93 0.67 -22.26
N LYS A 6 5.42 1.80 -22.75
CA LYS A 6 4.95 3.12 -22.38
C LYS A 6 4.48 3.88 -23.61
N PHE A 7 3.33 4.51 -23.50
CA PHE A 7 2.75 5.40 -24.49
C PHE A 7 2.24 6.66 -23.80
N PHE A 8 2.52 7.83 -24.37
CA PHE A 8 1.97 9.08 -23.85
C PHE A 8 1.73 10.10 -24.97
N ASN A 9 0.73 10.91 -24.74
CA ASN A 9 0.45 12.10 -25.55
C ASN A 9 -0.24 13.16 -24.67
N ARG A 10 -0.68 14.26 -25.27
CA ARG A 10 -1.37 15.33 -24.55
C ARG A 10 -2.59 14.85 -23.73
N HIS A 11 -3.35 13.88 -24.22
CA HIS A 11 -4.63 13.45 -23.62
C HIS A 11 -4.59 12.08 -22.97
N PHE A 12 -3.64 11.27 -23.30
CA PHE A 12 -3.54 9.90 -22.79
C PHE A 12 -2.12 9.57 -22.32
N PHE A 13 -2.07 8.73 -21.29
CA PHE A 13 -0.84 8.09 -20.85
C PHE A 13 -1.16 6.62 -20.55
N ALA A 14 -0.26 5.73 -20.92
CA ALA A 14 -0.32 4.31 -20.57
C ALA A 14 1.11 3.81 -20.33
N ASP A 15 1.31 3.19 -19.19
CA ASP A 15 2.54 2.48 -18.86
C ASP A 15 2.15 1.11 -18.29
N GLN A 16 2.63 0.05 -18.91
CA GLN A 16 2.22 -1.30 -18.55
C GLN A 16 3.38 -2.28 -18.73
N GLY A 17 3.40 -3.31 -17.91
CA GLY A 17 4.48 -4.28 -17.97
C GLY A 17 4.23 -5.58 -17.25
N ILE A 18 5.11 -6.53 -17.52
CA ILE A 18 5.20 -7.82 -16.86
C ILE A 18 6.52 -7.91 -16.11
N PHE A 19 6.49 -8.40 -14.89
CA PHE A 19 7.64 -8.46 -14.00
C PHE A 19 7.71 -9.81 -13.29
N SER A 20 8.93 -10.36 -13.14
CA SER A 20 9.21 -11.41 -12.16
C SER A 20 9.23 -10.81 -10.76
N GLN A 21 8.79 -11.55 -9.76
CA GLN A 21 8.79 -11.08 -8.37
C GLN A 21 10.14 -11.21 -7.68
N LEU A 22 10.95 -12.17 -8.07
CA LEU A 22 12.28 -12.38 -7.50
C LEU A 22 13.34 -11.58 -8.24
N LYS A 23 14.32 -11.09 -7.50
CA LYS A 23 15.56 -10.57 -8.08
C LYS A 23 16.38 -11.74 -8.65
N TYR A 24 17.22 -11.43 -9.66
CA TYR A 24 18.02 -12.44 -10.34
C TYR A 24 18.92 -13.24 -9.41
N ASN A 25 19.42 -12.62 -8.35
CA ASN A 25 20.30 -13.24 -7.35
C ASN A 25 19.58 -13.89 -6.16
N GLU A 26 18.26 -13.83 -6.15
CA GLU A 26 17.42 -14.42 -5.10
C GLU A 26 16.61 -15.61 -5.65
N GLN A 27 17.13 -16.28 -6.69
CA GLN A 27 16.47 -17.44 -7.28
C GLN A 27 16.58 -18.63 -6.34
N GLU A 28 15.47 -18.92 -5.68
CA GLU A 28 15.28 -20.17 -4.93
C GLU A 28 14.60 -21.20 -5.85
N GLU A 29 14.78 -22.46 -5.57
CA GLU A 29 14.05 -23.53 -6.25
C GLU A 29 12.55 -23.35 -6.02
N GLY A 30 11.75 -23.42 -7.08
CA GLY A 30 10.31 -23.31 -7.01
C GLY A 30 9.71 -22.29 -7.98
N TYR A 31 8.42 -21.97 -7.79
CA TYR A 31 7.67 -21.03 -8.62
C TYR A 31 7.98 -19.58 -8.25
N GLN A 32 8.62 -18.86 -9.15
CA GLN A 32 9.10 -17.49 -8.88
C GLN A 32 8.00 -16.41 -8.77
N GLY A 33 6.79 -16.72 -9.17
CA GLY A 33 5.74 -15.72 -9.25
C GLY A 33 5.97 -14.67 -10.35
N PHE A 34 4.93 -13.94 -10.67
CA PHE A 34 4.99 -12.82 -11.62
C PHE A 34 3.98 -11.75 -11.27
N SER A 35 4.14 -10.56 -11.82
CA SER A 35 3.12 -9.53 -11.77
C SER A 35 2.91 -8.88 -13.13
N LEU A 36 1.66 -8.58 -13.41
CA LEU A 36 1.23 -7.71 -14.50
C LEU A 36 0.80 -6.41 -13.86
N SER A 37 1.34 -5.28 -14.30
CA SER A 37 0.94 -3.99 -13.78
C SER A 37 0.85 -2.96 -14.90
N GLY A 38 -0.03 -1.99 -14.70
CA GLY A 38 -0.15 -0.88 -15.62
C GLY A 38 -0.84 0.30 -14.98
N ARG A 39 -0.60 1.48 -15.55
CA ARG A 39 -1.22 2.76 -15.19
C ARG A 39 -1.73 3.43 -16.44
N TRP A 40 -2.99 3.80 -16.46
CA TRP A 40 -3.65 4.46 -17.58
C TRP A 40 -4.27 5.75 -17.10
N LEU A 41 -3.98 6.83 -17.84
CA LEU A 41 -4.47 8.17 -17.55
C LEU A 41 -5.22 8.73 -18.74
N TRP A 42 -6.31 9.41 -18.45
CA TRP A 42 -7.05 10.25 -19.37
C TRP A 42 -7.02 11.70 -18.89
N LYS A 43 -6.61 12.60 -19.77
CA LYS A 43 -6.46 14.04 -19.51
C LYS A 43 -7.42 14.82 -20.40
N PRO A 44 -8.71 14.97 -19.97
CA PRO A 44 -9.71 15.70 -20.76
C PRO A 44 -9.31 17.17 -20.97
N ILE A 45 -8.63 17.76 -19.99
CA ILE A 45 -8.07 19.11 -20.08
C ILE A 45 -6.58 18.98 -19.75
N ASN A 46 -5.75 19.40 -20.67
CA ASN A 46 -4.30 19.45 -20.47
C ASN A 46 -3.69 20.57 -21.30
N ASP A 47 -3.64 21.73 -20.69
CA ASP A 47 -3.00 22.91 -21.25
C ASP A 47 -2.00 23.52 -20.25
N ASN A 48 -1.35 24.63 -20.63
CA ASN A 48 -0.33 25.24 -19.79
C ASN A 48 -0.87 25.72 -18.43
N ASN A 49 -2.13 26.12 -18.37
CA ASN A 49 -2.72 26.71 -17.18
C ASN A 49 -3.46 25.66 -16.33
N ILE A 50 -4.18 24.75 -16.97
CA ILE A 50 -5.05 23.79 -16.30
C ILE A 50 -4.77 22.38 -16.81
N THR A 51 -4.61 21.45 -15.89
CA THR A 51 -4.62 20.01 -16.18
C THR A 51 -5.66 19.34 -15.31
N LEU A 52 -6.54 18.56 -15.93
CA LEU A 52 -7.45 17.65 -15.25
C LEU A 52 -7.17 16.24 -15.75
N GLN A 53 -6.89 15.35 -14.82
CA GLN A 53 -6.51 13.98 -15.09
C GLN A 53 -7.37 13.04 -14.25
N PHE A 54 -7.79 11.97 -14.88
CA PHE A 54 -8.34 10.78 -14.23
C PHE A 54 -7.54 9.56 -14.68
N GLY A 55 -7.33 8.64 -13.77
CA GLY A 55 -6.56 7.47 -14.08
C GLY A 55 -6.87 6.28 -13.21
N THR A 56 -6.23 5.17 -13.54
CA THR A 56 -6.26 3.97 -12.72
C THR A 56 -4.97 3.19 -12.86
N GLY A 57 -4.45 2.72 -11.75
CA GLY A 57 -3.46 1.66 -11.69
C GLY A 57 -4.13 0.31 -11.54
N LEU A 58 -3.62 -0.71 -12.23
CA LEU A 58 -4.02 -2.09 -12.06
C LEU A 58 -2.78 -2.95 -11.84
N ARG A 59 -2.85 -3.87 -10.89
CA ARG A 59 -1.80 -4.87 -10.68
C ARG A 59 -2.40 -6.21 -10.36
N TYR A 60 -2.09 -7.21 -11.16
CA TYR A 60 -2.28 -8.60 -10.82
C TYR A 60 -0.93 -9.21 -10.44
N GLN A 61 -0.91 -10.00 -9.40
CA GLN A 61 0.30 -10.59 -8.86
C GLN A 61 0.04 -12.05 -8.52
N ARG A 62 0.79 -12.95 -9.16
CA ARG A 62 0.91 -14.33 -8.73
C ARG A 62 2.06 -14.39 -7.73
N ILE A 63 1.74 -14.73 -6.49
CA ILE A 63 2.69 -14.70 -5.39
C ILE A 63 3.57 -15.92 -5.47
N ASN A 64 4.86 -15.75 -5.15
CA ASN A 64 5.77 -16.87 -5.05
C ASN A 64 5.34 -17.76 -3.87
N GLY A 65 4.93 -18.97 -4.17
CA GLY A 65 4.58 -20.00 -3.19
C GLY A 65 5.78 -20.86 -2.79
N GLY A 66 6.97 -20.27 -2.79
CA GLY A 66 8.19 -21.00 -2.40
C GLY A 66 8.01 -21.70 -1.05
N GLU A 67 8.01 -23.00 -1.05
CA GLU A 67 8.07 -23.84 0.13
C GLU A 67 9.41 -23.60 0.83
N VAL A 68 9.48 -22.67 1.72
CA VAL A 68 10.64 -22.58 2.59
C VAL A 68 10.20 -22.83 4.01
N TYR A 69 10.10 -24.09 4.33
CA TYR A 69 10.18 -24.57 5.69
C TYR A 69 11.65 -24.53 6.12
N GLN A 70 12.04 -23.47 6.77
CA GLN A 70 13.37 -23.36 7.35
C GLN A 70 13.22 -23.18 8.86
N ASP A 71 13.83 -24.07 9.63
CA ASP A 71 13.86 -24.03 11.10
C ASP A 71 12.48 -24.07 11.80
N GLY A 72 11.50 -24.76 11.22
CA GLY A 72 10.17 -24.88 11.83
C GLY A 72 9.29 -23.64 11.67
N VAL A 73 9.72 -22.65 10.88
CA VAL A 73 8.99 -21.42 10.62
C VAL A 73 8.66 -21.33 9.13
N TYR A 74 7.39 -21.09 8.79
CA TYR A 74 6.99 -20.80 7.42
C TYR A 74 7.29 -19.35 7.08
N LYS A 75 7.95 -19.13 5.94
CA LYS A 75 8.04 -17.80 5.37
C LYS A 75 6.65 -17.35 4.93
N THR A 76 6.30 -16.15 5.32
CA THR A 76 5.10 -15.46 4.87
C THR A 76 5.14 -15.25 3.38
N ASN A 77 4.14 -15.76 2.66
CA ASN A 77 4.05 -15.58 1.21
C ASN A 77 3.85 -14.12 0.81
N MET A 78 3.15 -13.37 1.64
CA MET A 78 2.93 -11.95 1.42
C MET A 78 2.89 -11.20 2.74
N HIS A 79 3.72 -10.18 2.85
CA HIS A 79 3.70 -9.20 3.92
C HIS A 79 3.11 -7.88 3.41
N VAL A 80 2.13 -7.34 4.12
CA VAL A 80 1.55 -6.01 3.85
C VAL A 80 1.74 -5.16 5.08
N ALA A 81 2.35 -4.00 4.89
CA ALA A 81 2.63 -3.09 5.99
C ALA A 81 2.49 -1.63 5.55
N ALA A 82 2.17 -0.78 6.51
CA ALA A 82 2.19 0.67 6.36
C ALA A 82 2.79 1.31 7.62
N ASN A 83 3.52 2.39 7.42
CA ASN A 83 4.07 3.23 8.46
C ASN A 83 3.50 4.65 8.34
N MET A 84 3.78 5.49 9.32
CA MET A 84 3.54 6.92 9.20
C MET A 84 4.36 7.48 8.04
N GLN A 85 3.92 8.57 7.46
CA GLN A 85 4.55 9.21 6.29
C GLN A 85 5.89 9.86 6.69
N THR A 86 6.83 9.02 7.13
CA THR A 86 8.18 9.45 7.51
C THR A 86 9.22 8.63 6.75
N TYR A 87 10.35 9.28 6.41
CA TYR A 87 11.52 8.60 5.88
C TYR A 87 12.64 8.47 6.92
N VAL A 88 12.40 8.93 8.14
CA VAL A 88 13.41 8.88 9.23
C VAL A 88 13.41 7.50 9.88
N ASP A 89 12.23 6.89 10.00
CA ASP A 89 12.08 5.54 10.52
C ASP A 89 11.24 4.70 9.55
N GLU A 90 11.94 3.97 8.69
CA GLU A 90 11.32 3.02 7.77
C GLU A 90 11.14 1.64 8.39
N THR A 91 11.70 1.39 9.56
CA THR A 91 11.71 0.08 10.22
C THR A 91 10.45 -0.16 11.03
N THR A 92 9.89 0.87 11.66
CA THR A 92 8.67 0.77 12.46
C THR A 92 7.45 0.71 11.56
N LYS A 93 6.77 -0.43 11.58
CA LYS A 93 5.52 -0.66 10.86
C LYS A 93 4.36 -0.60 11.84
N PHE A 94 3.60 0.50 11.79
CA PHE A 94 2.45 0.72 12.67
C PHE A 94 1.26 -0.16 12.27
N LEU A 95 1.10 -0.41 10.97
CA LEU A 95 0.15 -1.38 10.44
C LEU A 95 0.92 -2.50 9.76
N SER A 96 0.60 -3.73 10.08
CA SER A 96 1.21 -4.86 9.37
C SER A 96 0.33 -6.11 9.46
N CYS A 97 0.35 -6.90 8.41
CA CYS A 97 -0.21 -8.24 8.41
C CYS A 97 0.61 -9.16 7.52
N ASP A 98 0.73 -10.37 7.97
CA ASP A 98 1.33 -11.48 7.24
C ASP A 98 0.25 -12.38 6.67
N LEU A 99 0.38 -12.71 5.38
CA LEU A 99 -0.55 -13.54 4.64
C LEU A 99 0.16 -14.80 4.14
N PRO A 100 0.39 -15.80 5.02
CA PRO A 100 1.14 -17.00 4.65
C PRO A 100 0.43 -17.86 3.59
N TRP A 101 -0.88 -17.73 3.49
CA TRP A 101 -1.73 -18.43 2.52
C TRP A 101 -1.96 -17.69 1.21
N ALA A 102 -1.30 -16.56 0.99
CA ALA A 102 -1.52 -15.75 -0.19
C ALA A 102 -1.03 -16.45 -1.46
N LYS A 103 -1.90 -16.52 -2.47
CA LYS A 103 -1.60 -17.12 -3.78
C LYS A 103 -1.62 -16.07 -4.89
N ASP A 104 -2.70 -15.35 -4.99
CA ASP A 104 -2.91 -14.33 -6.00
C ASP A 104 -3.36 -13.03 -5.33
N ALA A 105 -2.94 -11.91 -5.87
CA ALA A 105 -3.41 -10.61 -5.43
C ALA A 105 -3.79 -9.74 -6.63
N PHE A 106 -4.85 -8.97 -6.47
CA PHE A 106 -5.28 -7.96 -7.42
C PHE A 106 -5.40 -6.62 -6.71
N THR A 107 -4.83 -5.60 -7.32
CA THR A 107 -4.91 -4.23 -6.83
C THR A 107 -5.47 -3.34 -7.92
N ILE A 108 -6.40 -2.47 -7.56
CA ILE A 108 -6.88 -1.37 -8.40
C ILE A 108 -6.69 -0.07 -7.65
N SER A 109 -6.19 0.95 -8.32
CA SER A 109 -5.98 2.28 -7.75
C SER A 109 -6.48 3.38 -8.69
N PRO A 110 -7.78 3.74 -8.62
CA PRO A 110 -8.27 4.95 -9.27
C PRO A 110 -7.61 6.19 -8.68
N GLU A 111 -7.25 7.12 -9.58
CA GLU A 111 -6.56 8.35 -9.23
C GLU A 111 -7.18 9.55 -9.94
N PHE A 112 -7.03 10.72 -9.35
CA PHE A 112 -7.31 11.98 -10.02
C PHE A 112 -6.24 13.03 -9.73
N LEU A 113 -6.09 13.97 -10.63
CA LEU A 113 -5.25 15.15 -10.45
C LEU A 113 -5.91 16.35 -11.14
N PHE A 114 -6.03 17.42 -10.39
CA PHE A 114 -6.33 18.76 -10.89
C PHE A 114 -5.14 19.67 -10.60
N LYS A 115 -4.73 20.44 -11.57
CA LYS A 115 -3.66 21.44 -11.46
C LYS A 115 -4.11 22.72 -12.15
N SER A 116 -3.91 23.84 -11.48
CA SER A 116 -3.88 25.18 -12.07
C SER A 116 -2.54 25.85 -11.79
N ASP A 117 -2.41 27.14 -12.10
CA ASP A 117 -1.15 27.86 -11.89
C ASP A 117 -0.65 27.81 -10.44
N ARG A 118 -1.57 27.97 -9.47
CA ARG A 118 -1.23 28.09 -8.04
C ARG A 118 -1.86 27.05 -7.14
N VAL A 119 -2.71 26.19 -7.68
CA VAL A 119 -3.45 25.19 -6.90
C VAL A 119 -3.30 23.84 -7.53
N PHE A 120 -3.10 22.82 -6.72
CA PHE A 120 -3.36 21.45 -7.15
C PHE A 120 -4.23 20.71 -6.15
N ALA A 121 -4.93 19.72 -6.64
CA ALA A 121 -5.62 18.70 -5.87
C ALA A 121 -5.33 17.35 -6.51
N ARG A 122 -4.96 16.36 -5.72
CA ARG A 122 -4.78 14.99 -6.20
C ARG A 122 -5.22 13.99 -5.17
N GLY A 123 -5.54 12.80 -5.62
CA GLY A 123 -5.89 11.71 -4.73
C GLY A 123 -5.83 10.38 -5.45
N GLU A 124 -5.71 9.35 -4.64
CA GLU A 124 -5.70 7.97 -5.07
C GLU A 124 -6.42 7.13 -4.03
N PHE A 125 -7.22 6.18 -4.49
CA PHE A 125 -7.83 5.15 -3.65
C PHE A 125 -7.28 3.80 -4.08
N ILE A 126 -6.79 3.02 -3.14
CA ILE A 126 -6.21 1.70 -3.37
C ILE A 126 -7.13 0.65 -2.79
N TRP A 127 -7.55 -0.30 -3.61
CA TRP A 127 -8.27 -1.47 -3.18
C TRP A 127 -7.49 -2.72 -3.58
N LYS A 128 -7.28 -3.60 -2.63
CA LYS A 128 -6.50 -4.82 -2.82
C LYS A 128 -7.28 -6.03 -2.34
N LYS A 129 -7.30 -7.06 -3.17
CA LYS A 129 -7.90 -8.36 -2.86
C LYS A 129 -6.84 -9.44 -3.00
N VAL A 130 -6.72 -10.27 -1.96
CA VAL A 130 -5.76 -11.37 -1.90
C VAL A 130 -6.51 -12.68 -1.78
N TRP A 131 -6.28 -13.58 -2.73
CA TRP A 131 -6.86 -14.93 -2.71
C TRP A 131 -5.94 -15.91 -2.00
N LYS A 132 -6.56 -16.83 -1.29
CA LYS A 132 -5.89 -17.90 -0.55
C LYS A 132 -5.64 -19.10 -1.45
N ASP A 133 -4.54 -19.78 -1.23
CA ASP A 133 -4.33 -21.11 -1.78
C ASP A 133 -5.22 -22.12 -1.05
N ARG A 134 -6.17 -22.70 -1.76
CA ARG A 134 -7.13 -23.65 -1.20
C ARG A 134 -6.61 -25.09 -1.22
N ASP A 135 -5.61 -25.32 -2.05
CA ASP A 135 -5.12 -26.67 -2.35
C ASP A 135 -3.81 -26.98 -1.62
N ASP A 136 -3.23 -25.99 -0.93
CA ASP A 136 -2.00 -26.16 -0.20
C ASP A 136 -2.25 -26.80 1.17
N GLN A 137 -2.25 -28.12 1.15
CA GLN A 137 -2.36 -28.96 2.34
C GLN A 137 -1.15 -28.78 3.26
N THR A 138 0.04 -28.66 2.70
CA THR A 138 1.30 -28.55 3.43
C THR A 138 1.34 -27.26 4.24
N LEU A 139 0.98 -26.15 3.63
CA LEU A 139 0.84 -24.86 4.31
C LEU A 139 -0.13 -24.94 5.48
N PHE A 140 -1.18 -25.70 5.29
CA PHE A 140 -2.23 -25.90 6.28
C PHE A 140 -1.77 -26.76 7.46
N GLU A 141 -1.17 -27.89 7.20
CA GLU A 141 -0.62 -28.78 8.22
C GLU A 141 0.47 -28.10 9.04
N SER A 142 1.23 -27.25 8.42
CA SER A 142 2.28 -26.50 9.05
C SER A 142 1.80 -25.41 9.98
N GLN A 143 0.77 -24.72 9.60
CA GLN A 143 0.13 -23.72 10.47
C GLN A 143 -0.49 -24.36 11.71
N LEU A 144 -0.77 -25.65 11.67
CA LEU A 144 -1.29 -26.43 12.79
C LEU A 144 -0.22 -26.97 13.74
N GLY A 145 1.06 -26.75 13.45
CA GLY A 145 2.15 -27.27 14.26
C GLY A 145 2.17 -28.79 14.36
N GLY A 146 1.62 -29.50 13.37
CA GLY A 146 1.58 -30.95 13.32
C GLY A 146 0.69 -31.63 14.39
N GLN A 147 -0.08 -30.87 15.15
CA GLN A 147 -0.84 -31.39 16.30
C GLN A 147 -2.32 -31.67 16.03
N GLN A 148 -2.82 -31.45 14.82
CA GLN A 148 -4.25 -31.62 14.55
C GLN A 148 -4.55 -32.65 13.47
N SER A 149 -5.66 -33.37 13.67
CA SER A 149 -6.13 -34.35 12.73
C SER A 149 -6.73 -33.72 11.46
N TRP A 150 -6.64 -34.44 10.35
CA TRP A 150 -7.23 -34.10 9.06
C TRP A 150 -8.70 -33.66 9.12
N THR A 151 -9.46 -34.19 10.03
CA THR A 151 -10.87 -33.84 10.24
C THR A 151 -11.09 -32.36 10.60
N ASN A 152 -10.16 -31.78 11.34
CA ASN A 152 -10.24 -30.36 11.69
C ASN A 152 -9.86 -29.46 10.51
N VAL A 153 -8.93 -29.93 9.65
CA VAL A 153 -8.53 -29.24 8.42
C VAL A 153 -9.70 -29.15 7.44
N GLU A 154 -10.39 -30.24 7.23
CA GLU A 154 -11.52 -30.30 6.32
C GLU A 154 -12.74 -29.51 6.85
N GLY A 155 -12.98 -29.55 8.14
CA GLY A 155 -14.00 -28.75 8.81
C GLY A 155 -13.74 -27.24 8.65
N TRP A 156 -12.47 -26.82 8.74
CA TRP A 156 -12.12 -25.43 8.50
C TRP A 156 -12.28 -25.03 7.03
N ARG A 157 -11.80 -25.85 6.08
CA ARG A 157 -11.99 -25.60 4.63
C ARG A 157 -13.46 -25.45 4.26
N SER A 158 -14.31 -26.29 4.82
CA SER A 158 -15.75 -26.22 4.56
C SER A 158 -16.45 -25.12 5.33
N GLY A 159 -16.06 -24.86 6.56
CA GLY A 159 -16.67 -23.88 7.46
C GLY A 159 -16.33 -22.44 7.10
N ASN A 160 -15.07 -22.11 6.92
CA ASN A 160 -14.62 -20.74 6.68
C ASN A 160 -14.65 -20.33 5.20
N LYS A 161 -14.96 -21.23 4.28
CA LYS A 161 -15.06 -20.99 2.83
C LYS A 161 -13.80 -20.36 2.21
N LEU A 162 -12.69 -20.25 2.93
CA LEU A 162 -11.43 -19.67 2.48
C LEU A 162 -11.60 -18.39 1.68
N ARG A 163 -12.43 -17.46 2.18
CA ARG A 163 -12.73 -16.21 1.48
C ARG A 163 -11.46 -15.39 1.24
N PRO A 164 -11.41 -14.65 0.15
CA PRO A 164 -10.30 -13.72 -0.08
C PRO A 164 -10.30 -12.61 0.97
N THR A 165 -9.11 -12.08 1.24
CA THR A 165 -8.91 -10.93 2.11
C THR A 165 -8.95 -9.64 1.31
N ILE A 166 -9.61 -8.61 1.83
CA ILE A 166 -9.75 -7.30 1.20
C ILE A 166 -9.10 -6.25 2.10
N MET A 167 -8.28 -5.42 1.49
CA MET A 167 -7.62 -4.27 2.13
C MET A 167 -7.85 -3.04 1.28
N ASN A 168 -7.88 -1.88 1.89
CA ASN A 168 -8.03 -0.63 1.16
C ASN A 168 -7.29 0.52 1.86
N GLY A 169 -7.10 1.58 1.11
CA GLY A 169 -6.53 2.80 1.61
C GLY A 169 -6.58 3.88 0.55
N GLY A 170 -6.20 5.08 0.90
CA GLY A 170 -6.17 6.16 -0.06
C GLY A 170 -5.77 7.48 0.56
N TYR A 171 -5.62 8.47 -0.29
CA TYR A 171 -5.33 9.82 0.16
C TYR A 171 -5.95 10.87 -0.76
N VAL A 172 -6.13 12.04 -0.19
CA VAL A 172 -6.43 13.29 -0.91
C VAL A 172 -5.44 14.35 -0.44
N GLU A 173 -4.87 15.08 -1.38
CA GLU A 173 -3.85 16.08 -1.13
C GLU A 173 -4.18 17.36 -1.88
N PHE A 174 -4.04 18.49 -1.22
CA PHE A 174 -4.21 19.84 -1.77
C PHE A 174 -2.93 20.63 -1.57
N GLY A 175 -2.55 21.37 -2.59
CA GLY A 175 -1.43 22.30 -2.51
C GLY A 175 -1.78 23.69 -3.01
N TYR A 176 -1.24 24.69 -2.32
CA TYR A 176 -1.37 26.09 -2.71
C TYR A 176 -0.01 26.77 -2.73
N LEU A 177 0.32 27.36 -3.86
CA LEU A 177 1.57 28.08 -4.07
C LEU A 177 1.40 29.55 -3.62
N LEU A 178 1.96 29.86 -2.44
CA LEU A 178 1.93 31.22 -1.87
C LEU A 178 2.78 32.18 -2.71
N CYS A 179 3.96 31.76 -3.14
CA CYS A 179 4.80 32.48 -4.09
C CYS A 179 5.66 31.49 -4.90
N GLY A 180 6.19 31.91 -6.04
CA GLY A 180 7.00 31.12 -6.93
C GLY A 180 6.41 30.99 -8.33
N LYS A 181 6.97 30.13 -9.15
CA LYS A 181 6.49 29.79 -10.49
C LYS A 181 5.27 28.87 -10.41
N ALA A 182 4.36 29.04 -11.36
CA ALA A 182 3.21 28.17 -11.54
C ALA A 182 3.58 26.68 -11.60
N TYR A 183 2.69 25.83 -11.11
CA TYR A 183 2.81 24.39 -11.27
C TYR A 183 2.84 24.01 -12.74
N THR A 184 3.67 23.03 -13.05
CA THR A 184 3.75 22.44 -14.39
C THR A 184 3.41 20.96 -14.34
N TYR A 185 3.09 20.39 -15.49
CA TYR A 185 2.72 18.98 -15.61
C TYR A 185 3.69 18.27 -16.53
N ASP A 186 4.02 17.03 -16.22
CA ASP A 186 4.88 16.17 -17.02
C ASP A 186 4.03 15.14 -17.76
N ASP A 187 3.91 15.31 -19.07
CA ASP A 187 3.15 14.39 -19.91
C ASP A 187 3.83 13.03 -20.04
N GLU A 188 5.14 12.97 -19.97
CA GLU A 188 5.91 11.74 -20.12
C GLU A 188 5.76 10.80 -18.94
N TYR A 189 5.55 11.35 -17.72
CA TYR A 189 5.39 10.56 -16.50
C TYR A 189 3.96 10.63 -15.94
N GLY A 190 3.11 11.52 -16.49
CA GLY A 190 1.76 11.72 -15.97
C GLY A 190 1.75 12.25 -14.55
N LEU A 191 2.64 13.20 -14.22
CA LEU A 191 2.86 13.69 -12.87
C LEU A 191 2.89 15.23 -12.81
N LEU A 192 2.48 15.74 -11.64
CA LEU A 192 2.71 17.12 -11.28
C LEU A 192 4.20 17.38 -11.07
N LYS A 193 4.76 18.34 -11.75
CA LYS A 193 6.12 18.85 -11.46
C LYS A 193 6.06 19.83 -10.31
N GLY A 194 7.00 19.70 -9.39
CA GLY A 194 7.12 20.58 -8.23
C GLY A 194 7.45 22.03 -8.60
N MET A 195 7.57 22.86 -7.58
CA MET A 195 7.97 24.25 -7.71
C MET A 195 9.28 24.36 -8.53
N GLY A 196 9.26 25.17 -9.58
CA GLY A 196 10.41 25.29 -10.49
C GLY A 196 11.62 26.01 -9.89
N ASP A 197 12.59 26.32 -10.75
CA ASP A 197 13.97 26.75 -10.47
C ASP A 197 14.18 28.09 -9.71
N LYS A 198 13.12 28.79 -9.37
CA LYS A 198 13.21 30.10 -8.69
C LYS A 198 12.31 30.09 -7.46
N GLY A 199 12.92 30.19 -6.32
CA GLY A 199 12.33 30.30 -5.01
C GLY A 199 10.81 30.28 -4.92
N GLY A 200 10.24 29.33 -4.20
CA GLY A 200 8.80 29.19 -4.05
C GLY A 200 8.42 28.73 -2.68
N LEU A 201 7.26 29.15 -2.20
CA LEU A 201 6.66 28.73 -0.95
C LEU A 201 5.31 28.08 -1.21
N GLU A 202 5.15 26.84 -0.78
CA GLU A 202 3.98 26.02 -0.99
C GLU A 202 3.42 25.55 0.35
N LEU A 203 2.12 25.66 0.50
CA LEU A 203 1.36 25.04 1.58
C LEU A 203 0.70 23.77 1.06
N VAL A 204 0.83 22.66 1.79
CA VAL A 204 0.24 21.38 1.43
C VAL A 204 -0.60 20.86 2.59
N ALA A 205 -1.77 20.32 2.28
CA ALA A 205 -2.61 19.60 3.24
C ALA A 205 -2.97 18.23 2.66
N ARG A 206 -2.84 17.18 3.45
CA ARG A 206 -3.14 15.82 3.04
C ARG A 206 -3.93 15.10 4.12
N TYR A 207 -4.95 14.38 3.68
CA TYR A 207 -5.62 13.36 4.47
C TYR A 207 -5.33 12.00 3.86
N SER A 208 -5.01 11.01 4.68
CA SER A 208 -4.89 9.63 4.23
C SER A 208 -5.54 8.66 5.20
N CYS A 209 -6.00 7.55 4.65
CA CYS A 209 -6.50 6.42 5.41
C CYS A 209 -5.90 5.12 4.86
N THR A 210 -5.63 4.16 5.76
CA THR A 210 -5.18 2.82 5.42
C THR A 210 -5.91 1.83 6.31
N ASN A 211 -6.50 0.81 5.70
CA ASN A 211 -7.19 -0.25 6.41
C ASN A 211 -6.64 -1.61 5.94
N LEU A 212 -5.96 -2.30 6.85
CA LEU A 212 -5.46 -3.65 6.66
C LEU A 212 -6.26 -4.68 7.46
N THR A 213 -7.44 -4.29 7.96
CA THR A 213 -8.33 -5.14 8.77
C THR A 213 -9.45 -5.68 7.89
N ASP A 214 -9.66 -6.99 7.91
CA ASP A 214 -10.75 -7.70 7.23
C ASP A 214 -11.27 -8.81 8.12
N ILE A 215 -12.14 -8.44 9.07
CA ILE A 215 -12.70 -9.34 10.08
C ILE A 215 -14.15 -9.64 9.73
N THR A 216 -14.54 -10.91 9.83
CA THR A 216 -15.92 -11.36 9.74
C THR A 216 -16.40 -11.81 11.12
N ASP A 217 -17.64 -11.49 11.47
CA ASP A 217 -18.25 -11.90 12.73
C ASP A 217 -18.11 -13.40 12.98
N GLY A 218 -17.62 -13.75 14.16
CA GLY A 218 -17.37 -15.12 14.56
C GLY A 218 -16.05 -15.72 14.06
N ASP A 219 -15.31 -15.02 13.21
CA ASP A 219 -14.02 -15.47 12.76
C ASP A 219 -12.91 -15.23 13.79
N ILE A 220 -11.94 -16.13 13.80
CA ILE A 220 -10.66 -15.91 14.46
C ILE A 220 -9.83 -15.00 13.57
N PHE A 221 -9.11 -14.05 14.12
CA PHE A 221 -8.23 -13.16 13.37
C PHE A 221 -6.78 -13.23 13.83
N LEU A 222 -5.87 -12.93 12.91
CA LEU A 222 -4.42 -12.93 13.16
C LEU A 222 -3.95 -11.50 13.44
N ILE A 223 -3.19 -11.35 14.53
CA ILE A 223 -2.39 -10.15 14.81
C ILE A 223 -0.94 -10.62 14.95
N GLY A 224 -0.09 -10.28 14.00
CA GLY A 224 1.27 -10.79 13.97
C GLY A 224 1.26 -12.33 14.01
N ASN A 225 1.94 -12.90 15.01
CA ASN A 225 1.97 -14.35 15.23
C ASN A 225 0.90 -14.86 16.21
N HIS A 226 0.04 -13.99 16.72
CA HIS A 226 -1.00 -14.33 17.68
C HIS A 226 -2.38 -14.34 17.05
N LYS A 227 -3.28 -15.14 17.64
CA LYS A 227 -4.63 -15.36 17.15
C LYS A 227 -5.63 -15.04 18.22
N PHE A 228 -6.66 -14.33 17.81
CA PHE A 228 -7.68 -13.81 18.72
C PHE A 228 -9.08 -14.12 18.23
N TYR A 229 -9.97 -14.37 19.16
CA TYR A 229 -11.41 -14.36 18.90
C TYR A 229 -11.97 -12.95 19.11
N PRO A 230 -13.06 -12.57 18.44
CA PRO A 230 -13.72 -11.29 18.65
C PRO A 230 -14.14 -11.01 20.10
N ASN A 231 -14.25 -12.05 20.93
CA ASN A 231 -14.56 -11.93 22.36
C ASN A 231 -13.34 -11.75 23.26
N GLY A 232 -12.17 -11.44 22.68
CA GLY A 232 -10.93 -11.22 23.41
C GLY A 232 -10.23 -12.50 23.89
N LYS A 233 -10.74 -13.68 23.53
CA LYS A 233 -10.10 -14.94 23.92
C LYS A 233 -8.92 -15.24 23.01
N VAL A 234 -7.72 -15.33 23.58
CA VAL A 234 -6.51 -15.75 22.86
C VAL A 234 -6.57 -17.26 22.58
N VAL A 235 -6.26 -17.65 21.35
CA VAL A 235 -6.20 -19.05 20.96
C VAL A 235 -4.97 -19.30 20.11
N ASP A 236 -4.22 -20.34 20.46
CA ASP A 236 -3.02 -20.76 19.74
C ASP A 236 -3.33 -21.55 18.47
N TYR A 237 -4.40 -21.21 17.76
CA TYR A 237 -4.78 -21.91 16.54
C TYR A 237 -4.57 -21.05 15.29
N PRO A 238 -3.96 -21.63 14.23
CA PRO A 238 -3.58 -20.91 13.03
C PRO A 238 -4.72 -20.66 12.03
N TYR A 239 -5.95 -20.85 12.41
CA TYR A 239 -7.05 -20.73 11.46
C TYR A 239 -7.68 -19.37 11.51
N SER A 240 -7.33 -18.50 10.64
CA SER A 240 -8.20 -17.35 10.46
C SER A 240 -8.38 -17.03 9.00
N SER A 241 -9.62 -16.83 8.59
CA SER A 241 -9.94 -16.13 7.37
C SER A 241 -9.90 -14.61 7.54
N SER A 242 -9.90 -14.14 8.78
CA SER A 242 -9.91 -12.75 9.17
C SER A 242 -8.52 -12.25 9.52
N ILE A 243 -8.27 -10.97 9.24
CA ILE A 243 -6.99 -10.30 9.47
C ILE A 243 -7.27 -8.99 10.19
N ASP A 244 -6.50 -8.71 11.22
CA ASP A 244 -6.48 -7.43 11.91
C ASP A 244 -5.08 -6.80 11.81
N GLY A 245 -4.81 -6.21 10.65
CA GLY A 245 -3.57 -5.46 10.40
C GLY A 245 -3.63 -4.01 10.86
N GLY A 246 -4.79 -3.58 11.37
CA GLY A 246 -5.05 -2.25 11.88
C GLY A 246 -5.57 -1.27 10.83
N THR A 247 -6.11 -0.16 11.34
CA THR A 247 -6.60 0.97 10.55
C THR A 247 -5.93 2.26 11.01
N MET A 248 -5.48 3.08 10.07
CA MET A 248 -4.83 4.35 10.38
C MET A 248 -5.46 5.48 9.57
N HIS A 249 -5.79 6.56 10.24
CA HIS A 249 -6.20 7.82 9.65
C HIS A 249 -5.16 8.88 9.97
N SER A 250 -4.76 9.69 8.99
CA SER A 250 -3.80 10.76 9.24
C SER A 250 -4.15 12.04 8.50
N VAL A 251 -3.83 13.16 9.13
CA VAL A 251 -3.88 14.50 8.55
C VAL A 251 -2.48 15.08 8.62
N THR A 252 -1.98 15.56 7.49
CA THR A 252 -0.65 16.18 7.38
C THR A 252 -0.79 17.60 6.85
N LEU A 253 -0.10 18.53 7.49
CA LEU A 253 0.07 19.90 7.03
C LEU A 253 1.55 20.15 6.77
N GLY A 254 1.87 20.62 5.58
CA GLY A 254 3.25 20.83 5.15
C GLY A 254 3.48 22.25 4.63
N LEU A 255 4.67 22.76 4.90
CA LEU A 255 5.19 23.99 4.33
C LEU A 255 6.51 23.68 3.62
N ASN A 256 6.51 23.89 2.31
CA ASN A 256 7.65 23.60 1.46
C ASN A 256 8.25 24.89 0.94
N TYR A 257 9.54 25.12 1.19
CA TYR A 257 10.27 26.25 0.62
C TYR A 257 11.37 25.78 -0.30
N SER A 258 11.33 26.17 -1.57
CA SER A 258 12.34 25.89 -2.56
C SER A 258 13.18 27.16 -2.81
N PHE A 259 14.44 27.13 -2.42
CA PHE A 259 15.38 28.23 -2.70
C PHE A 259 15.68 28.33 -4.21
N ASN A 260 15.91 27.18 -4.82
CA ASN A 260 16.20 26.99 -6.23
C ASN A 260 15.92 25.52 -6.61
N GLN A 261 16.30 25.10 -7.81
CA GLN A 261 16.16 23.71 -8.25
C GLN A 261 16.96 22.68 -7.44
N TYR A 262 17.96 23.12 -6.67
CA TYR A 262 18.89 22.23 -5.96
C TYR A 262 18.61 22.14 -4.45
N ILE A 263 17.99 23.15 -3.86
CA ILE A 263 17.83 23.23 -2.40
C ILE A 263 16.36 23.47 -2.06
N LYS A 264 15.81 22.54 -1.29
CA LYS A 264 14.44 22.60 -0.76
C LYS A 264 14.42 22.28 0.74
N ILE A 265 13.67 23.08 1.51
CA ILE A 265 13.37 22.81 2.92
C ILE A 265 11.87 22.49 3.02
N MET A 266 11.54 21.45 3.76
CA MET A 266 10.17 21.00 3.99
C MET A 266 9.96 20.83 5.48
N GLY A 267 8.93 21.47 6.02
CA GLY A 267 8.45 21.29 7.37
C GLY A 267 7.05 20.68 7.34
N GLU A 268 6.82 19.63 8.12
CA GLU A 268 5.55 18.91 8.11
C GLU A 268 5.12 18.59 9.53
N TYR A 269 3.85 18.80 9.81
CA TYR A 269 3.17 18.30 11.00
C TYR A 269 2.14 17.25 10.60
N GLN A 270 2.19 16.11 11.23
CA GLN A 270 1.25 15.02 11.04
C GLN A 270 0.58 14.65 12.36
N TYR A 271 -0.74 14.53 12.31
CA TYR A 271 -1.55 13.84 13.31
C TYR A 271 -2.03 12.52 12.72
N ALA A 272 -1.84 11.43 13.44
CA ALA A 272 -2.32 10.11 13.05
C ALA A 272 -3.07 9.45 14.21
N ASN A 273 -4.20 8.84 13.88
CA ASN A 273 -4.96 7.97 14.76
C ASN A 273 -4.83 6.54 14.25
N LEU A 274 -4.40 5.64 15.11
CA LEU A 274 -4.27 4.22 14.87
C LEU A 274 -5.33 3.49 15.68
N SER A 275 -6.10 2.64 15.02
CA SER A 275 -7.04 1.73 15.67
C SER A 275 -6.82 0.30 15.23
N ASN A 276 -6.97 -0.61 16.18
CA ASN A 276 -6.87 -2.04 15.97
C ASN A 276 -7.93 -2.71 16.85
N VAL A 277 -8.59 -3.72 16.34
CA VAL A 277 -9.67 -4.40 17.10
C VAL A 277 -9.13 -5.04 18.39
N TYR A 278 -7.86 -5.46 18.35
CA TYR A 278 -7.22 -6.09 19.49
C TYR A 278 -6.73 -5.09 20.56
N PHE A 279 -6.28 -3.90 20.14
CA PHE A 279 -5.90 -2.82 21.04
C PHE A 279 -7.03 -1.79 21.05
N PRO A 280 -8.03 -1.94 21.95
CA PRO A 280 -9.20 -1.06 21.96
C PRO A 280 -8.89 0.38 22.33
N ASP A 281 -7.68 0.65 22.82
CA ASP A 281 -7.22 2.00 23.09
C ASP A 281 -6.68 2.58 21.77
N ASP A 282 -7.46 3.48 21.17
CA ASP A 282 -7.01 4.26 20.02
C ASP A 282 -5.73 4.99 20.35
N GLU A 283 -4.68 4.73 19.60
CA GLU A 283 -3.41 5.43 19.76
C GLU A 283 -3.35 6.64 18.83
N ASN A 284 -3.00 7.79 19.42
CA ASN A 284 -2.85 9.04 18.71
C ASN A 284 -1.38 9.43 18.66
N PHE A 285 -0.91 9.74 17.46
CA PHE A 285 0.48 10.15 17.22
C PHE A 285 0.53 11.57 16.69
N HIS A 286 1.49 12.32 17.21
CA HIS A 286 1.84 13.65 16.72
C HIS A 286 3.28 13.61 16.25
N GLN A 287 3.51 13.99 15.00
CA GLN A 287 4.84 13.99 14.42
C GLN A 287 5.15 15.35 13.80
N LEU A 288 6.33 15.87 14.10
CA LEU A 288 6.90 17.03 13.44
C LEU A 288 8.16 16.61 12.70
N GLN A 289 8.25 16.94 11.43
CA GLN A 289 9.38 16.60 10.58
C GLN A 289 9.94 17.86 9.93
N LEU A 290 11.27 17.90 9.84
CA LEU A 290 12.00 18.87 9.03
C LEU A 290 12.94 18.11 8.10
N ARG A 291 12.85 18.42 6.80
CA ARG A 291 13.72 17.83 5.78
C ARG A 291 14.40 18.92 4.97
N VAL A 292 15.70 18.74 4.75
CA VAL A 292 16.45 19.51 3.78
C VAL A 292 16.87 18.59 2.65
N MET A 293 16.52 18.95 1.44
CA MET A 293 16.87 18.20 0.23
C MET A 293 17.88 18.97 -0.59
N PHE A 294 18.95 18.29 -0.99
CA PHE A 294 19.94 18.76 -1.95
C PHE A 294 19.88 17.86 -3.20
N ALA A 295 19.77 18.46 -4.37
CA ALA A 295 19.81 17.77 -5.67
C ALA A 295 21.03 18.27 -6.46
N PHE A 296 21.84 17.37 -7.08
CA PHE A 296 22.98 17.70 -7.91
C PHE A 296 22.95 16.93 -9.21
#